data_25a9177ed936720ebf9a6501c50b6422
#
_entry.id   25a9177ed936720ebf9a6501c50b6422
#
_cell.length_a   1.000
_cell.length_b   1.000
_cell.length_c   1.000
_cell.angle_alpha   90.00
_cell.angle_beta   90.00
_cell.angle_gamma   90.00
#
_symmetry.space_group_name_H-M   'P 1'
#
loop_
_entity.id
_entity.type
_entity.pdbx_description
1 polymer ?
#
loop_
_entity_poly.entity_id
_entity_poly.type
_entity_poly.pdbx_seq_one_letter_code
_entity_poly.pdbx_strand_id
1 'polypeptide(L)'
;MEDGFQLQDSKITIIGLGLMGGSLALALKGKCAALFGIDADRATLELALEKGIVDRADADPANILSESDMVVLATPVQTILSYIKALPDLIQTPCIVLDLGSTKKEIVQAMSALPGNFDPIGGHPICGKEKLGLEQADGRLFHRAAFMLTPLERTSLRARQAA
;
A
#
# COMPACT_ATOMS: atom_id res chain seq x y z
N MET A 1 8.45 -23.91 -9.64
CA MET A 1 7.08 -23.33 -9.54
C MET A 1 7.25 -21.98 -8.89
N GLU A 2 6.86 -20.91 -9.54
CA GLU A 2 6.80 -19.61 -8.85
C GLU A 2 5.69 -19.71 -7.83
N ASP A 3 6.04 -19.69 -6.54
CA ASP A 3 5.04 -19.64 -5.49
C ASP A 3 4.27 -18.32 -5.66
N GLY A 4 2.96 -18.41 -5.93
CA GLY A 4 2.07 -17.26 -6.05
C GLY A 4 2.07 -16.43 -4.76
N PHE A 5 1.58 -15.21 -4.82
CA PHE A 5 1.45 -14.36 -3.63
C PHE A 5 0.47 -15.01 -2.63
N GLN A 6 0.96 -15.23 -1.41
CA GLN A 6 0.15 -15.76 -0.31
C GLN A 6 -0.14 -14.65 0.68
N LEU A 7 -1.34 -14.11 0.63
CA LEU A 7 -1.75 -12.98 1.47
C LEU A 7 -1.56 -13.28 2.97
N GLN A 8 -1.97 -14.47 3.41
CA GLN A 8 -1.92 -14.89 4.80
C GLN A 8 -0.50 -14.96 5.38
N ASP A 9 0.51 -15.12 4.52
CA ASP A 9 1.91 -15.27 4.94
C ASP A 9 2.71 -13.98 4.74
N SER A 10 2.06 -12.92 4.21
CA SER A 10 2.71 -11.68 3.82
C SER A 10 2.54 -10.58 4.87
N LYS A 11 3.60 -9.80 5.07
CA LYS A 11 3.60 -8.56 5.85
C LYS A 11 3.33 -7.39 4.91
N ILE A 12 2.25 -6.67 5.14
CA ILE A 12 1.79 -5.59 4.27
C ILE A 12 1.90 -4.26 5.01
N THR A 13 2.52 -3.28 4.37
CA THR A 13 2.56 -1.90 4.87
C THR A 13 1.71 -1.00 4.00
N ILE A 14 0.81 -0.25 4.63
CA ILE A 14 0.01 0.79 3.98
C ILE A 14 0.59 2.16 4.37
N ILE A 15 1.00 2.94 3.39
CA ILE A 15 1.49 4.30 3.56
C ILE A 15 0.36 5.27 3.23
N GLY A 16 -0.08 6.01 4.23
CA GLY A 16 -1.28 6.86 4.18
C GLY A 16 -2.51 6.12 4.72
N LEU A 17 -2.90 6.43 5.95
CA LEU A 17 -4.05 5.84 6.64
C LEU A 17 -5.29 6.75 6.58
N GLY A 18 -5.47 7.48 5.48
CA GLY A 18 -6.69 8.24 5.21
C GLY A 18 -7.88 7.33 4.86
N LEU A 19 -8.86 7.87 4.15
CA LEU A 19 -10.04 7.10 3.72
C LEU A 19 -9.66 5.83 2.95
N MET A 20 -8.82 5.95 1.92
CA MET A 20 -8.51 4.82 1.03
C MET A 20 -7.61 3.80 1.71
N GLY A 21 -6.47 4.24 2.27
CA GLY A 21 -5.54 3.35 2.96
C GLY A 21 -6.14 2.72 4.21
N GLY A 22 -6.88 3.48 5.01
CA GLY A 22 -7.60 2.97 6.17
C GLY A 22 -8.70 1.96 5.81
N SER A 23 -9.43 2.20 4.72
CA SER A 23 -10.43 1.25 4.22
C SER A 23 -9.79 -0.06 3.73
N LEU A 24 -8.63 0.04 3.07
CA LEU A 24 -7.87 -1.14 2.67
C LEU A 24 -7.33 -1.90 3.89
N ALA A 25 -6.81 -1.18 4.88
CA ALA A 25 -6.35 -1.77 6.13
C ALA A 25 -7.48 -2.55 6.83
N LEU A 26 -8.67 -1.96 6.93
CA LEU A 26 -9.85 -2.65 7.48
C LEU A 26 -10.25 -3.88 6.67
N ALA A 27 -10.16 -3.82 5.35
CA ALA A 27 -10.46 -4.96 4.47
C ALA A 27 -9.45 -6.11 4.60
N LEU A 28 -8.18 -5.80 4.89
CA LEU A 28 -7.08 -6.76 5.05
C LEU A 28 -6.90 -7.28 6.48
N LYS A 29 -7.50 -6.63 7.46
CA LYS A 29 -7.38 -6.99 8.88
C LYS A 29 -7.67 -8.47 9.11
N GLY A 30 -6.69 -9.17 9.71
CA GLY A 30 -6.78 -10.60 10.01
C GLY A 30 -6.64 -11.54 8.81
N LYS A 31 -6.26 -11.02 7.63
CA LYS A 31 -6.09 -11.82 6.40
C LYS A 31 -4.63 -11.94 5.96
N CYS A 32 -3.71 -11.19 6.56
CA CYS A 32 -2.27 -11.22 6.28
C CYS A 32 -1.48 -11.56 7.56
N ALA A 33 -0.20 -11.90 7.42
CA ALA A 33 0.67 -12.26 8.55
C ALA A 33 0.85 -11.08 9.50
N ALA A 34 1.01 -9.88 8.96
CA ALA A 34 1.02 -8.62 9.72
C ALA A 34 0.61 -7.45 8.83
N LEU A 35 -0.07 -6.47 9.42
CA LEU A 35 -0.52 -5.27 8.75
C LEU A 35 0.06 -4.04 9.45
N PHE A 36 0.85 -3.27 8.73
CA PHE A 36 1.53 -2.09 9.25
C PHE A 36 0.98 -0.82 8.60
N GLY A 37 1.03 0.28 9.33
CA GLY A 37 0.60 1.59 8.86
C GLY A 37 1.67 2.65 9.00
N ILE A 38 1.80 3.50 8.00
CA ILE A 38 2.64 4.70 8.04
C ILE A 38 1.77 5.91 7.71
N ASP A 39 1.81 6.93 8.56
CA ASP A 39 1.16 8.20 8.33
C ASP A 39 1.94 9.33 8.98
N ALA A 40 1.89 10.52 8.41
CA ALA A 40 2.54 11.70 8.98
C ALA A 40 1.77 12.26 10.19
N ASP A 41 0.46 11.99 10.26
CA ASP A 41 -0.40 12.46 11.36
C ASP A 41 -0.41 11.46 12.52
N ARG A 42 0.14 11.88 13.64
CA ARG A 42 0.21 11.05 14.85
C ARG A 42 -1.15 10.65 15.40
N ALA A 43 -2.14 11.53 15.32
CA ALA A 43 -3.49 11.22 15.79
C ALA A 43 -4.11 10.09 14.95
N THR A 44 -3.86 10.07 13.64
CA THR A 44 -4.26 8.98 12.75
C THR A 44 -3.59 7.66 13.13
N LEU A 45 -2.28 7.68 13.46
CA LEU A 45 -1.55 6.48 13.88
C LEU A 45 -2.09 5.93 15.21
N GLU A 46 -2.31 6.80 16.20
CA GLU A 46 -2.88 6.43 17.50
C GLU A 46 -4.28 5.81 17.33
N LEU A 47 -5.13 6.43 16.52
CA LEU A 47 -6.47 5.92 16.22
C LEU A 47 -6.44 4.55 15.52
N ALA A 48 -5.50 4.36 14.59
CA ALA A 48 -5.34 3.09 13.86
C ALA A 48 -4.93 1.95 14.82
N LEU A 49 -4.05 2.24 15.79
CA LEU A 49 -3.63 1.28 16.81
C LEU A 49 -4.74 1.02 17.83
N GLU A 50 -5.37 2.07 18.34
CA GLU A 50 -6.47 1.95 19.32
C GLU A 50 -7.63 1.10 18.80
N LYS A 51 -8.01 1.31 17.53
CA LYS A 51 -9.06 0.51 16.87
C LYS A 51 -8.56 -0.84 16.35
N GLY A 52 -7.28 -1.14 16.55
CA GLY A 52 -6.65 -2.37 16.05
C GLY A 52 -6.83 -2.53 14.53
N ILE A 53 -6.77 -1.45 13.77
CA ILE A 53 -6.86 -1.44 12.30
C ILE A 53 -5.56 -2.01 11.71
N VAL A 54 -4.43 -1.68 12.34
CA VAL A 54 -3.09 -2.17 12.00
C VAL A 54 -2.43 -2.76 13.25
N ASP A 55 -1.47 -3.66 13.05
CA ASP A 55 -0.72 -4.30 14.15
C ASP A 55 0.40 -3.40 14.68
N ARG A 56 1.00 -2.58 13.81
CA ARG A 56 2.01 -1.57 14.13
C ARG A 56 1.80 -0.34 13.27
N ALA A 57 2.15 0.82 13.82
CA ALA A 57 2.11 2.08 13.09
C ALA A 57 3.28 2.98 13.53
N ASP A 58 3.86 3.70 12.59
CA ASP A 58 4.93 4.66 12.84
C ASP A 58 4.89 5.81 11.82
N ALA A 59 5.33 6.99 12.25
CA ALA A 59 5.52 8.13 11.35
C ALA A 59 6.82 8.03 10.55
N ASP A 60 7.83 7.34 11.09
CA ASP A 60 9.10 7.10 10.41
C ASP A 60 9.05 5.78 9.63
N PRO A 61 9.10 5.83 8.28
CA PRO A 61 9.05 4.64 7.45
C PRO A 61 10.24 3.69 7.67
N ALA A 62 11.39 4.19 8.14
CA ALA A 62 12.57 3.37 8.39
C ALA A 62 12.33 2.30 9.48
N ASN A 63 11.42 2.56 10.40
CA ASN A 63 11.09 1.63 11.49
C ASN A 63 10.21 0.44 11.06
N ILE A 64 9.63 0.47 9.85
CA ILE A 64 8.65 -0.53 9.42
C ILE A 64 9.01 -1.16 8.06
N LEU A 65 9.41 -0.34 7.07
CA LEU A 65 9.45 -0.78 5.67
C LEU A 65 10.42 -1.93 5.39
N SER A 66 11.50 -2.06 6.15
CA SER A 66 12.47 -3.16 5.97
C SER A 66 11.88 -4.56 6.15
N GLU A 67 10.72 -4.67 6.80
CA GLU A 67 10.03 -5.95 7.06
C GLU A 67 8.93 -6.26 6.03
N SER A 68 8.67 -5.37 5.07
CA SER A 68 7.48 -5.43 4.22
C SER A 68 7.69 -6.35 3.00
N ASP A 69 6.78 -7.30 2.79
CA ASP A 69 6.68 -8.08 1.56
C ASP A 69 5.90 -7.34 0.48
N MET A 70 5.00 -6.45 0.91
CA MET A 70 4.21 -5.58 0.02
C MET A 70 4.02 -4.20 0.65
N VAL A 71 4.20 -3.16 -0.15
CA VAL A 71 3.91 -1.77 0.21
C VAL A 71 2.78 -1.23 -0.65
N VAL A 72 1.77 -0.65 -0.01
CA VAL A 72 0.66 0.03 -0.69
C VAL A 72 0.76 1.53 -0.43
N LEU A 73 0.88 2.31 -1.50
CA LEU A 73 1.00 3.76 -1.46
C LEU A 73 -0.40 4.39 -1.61
N ALA A 74 -0.96 4.89 -0.52
CA ALA A 74 -2.33 5.44 -0.44
C ALA A 74 -2.36 6.93 -0.05
N THR A 75 -1.30 7.67 -0.36
CA THR A 75 -1.14 9.10 -0.12
C THR A 75 -1.44 9.91 -1.40
N PRO A 76 -1.47 11.26 -1.34
CA PRO A 76 -1.52 12.08 -2.55
C PRO A 76 -0.38 11.80 -3.52
N VAL A 77 -0.59 12.03 -4.82
CA VAL A 77 0.35 11.66 -5.90
C VAL A 77 1.77 12.15 -5.67
N GLN A 78 1.97 13.38 -5.23
CA GLN A 78 3.32 13.93 -4.98
C GLN A 78 4.04 13.21 -3.84
N THR A 79 3.29 12.81 -2.82
CA THR A 79 3.81 12.01 -1.70
C THR A 79 4.14 10.59 -2.16
N ILE A 80 3.29 9.97 -3.00
CA ILE A 80 3.59 8.68 -3.65
C ILE A 80 4.94 8.74 -4.39
N LEU A 81 5.15 9.76 -5.22
CA LEU A 81 6.39 9.93 -5.97
C LEU A 81 7.61 10.09 -5.05
N SER A 82 7.45 10.80 -3.94
CA SER A 82 8.51 10.94 -2.93
C SER A 82 8.86 9.61 -2.26
N TYR A 83 7.85 8.80 -1.90
CA TYR A 83 8.08 7.47 -1.35
C TYR A 83 8.74 6.52 -2.35
N ILE A 84 8.29 6.50 -3.61
CA ILE A 84 8.91 5.65 -4.64
C ILE A 84 10.42 5.92 -4.73
N LYS A 85 10.85 7.17 -4.65
CA LYS A 85 12.28 7.53 -4.64
C LYS A 85 13.03 7.05 -3.40
N ALA A 86 12.36 7.02 -2.24
CA ALA A 86 12.97 6.63 -0.97
C ALA A 86 12.98 5.11 -0.74
N LEU A 87 12.07 4.35 -1.35
CA LEU A 87 11.95 2.90 -1.13
C LEU A 87 13.27 2.13 -1.29
N PRO A 88 14.15 2.42 -2.29
CA PRO A 88 15.41 1.70 -2.44
C PRO A 88 16.37 1.82 -1.27
N ASP A 89 16.32 2.92 -0.52
CA ASP A 89 17.14 3.13 0.67
C ASP A 89 16.56 2.44 1.91
N LEU A 90 15.26 2.12 1.90
CA LEU A 90 14.51 1.61 3.04
C LEU A 90 14.24 0.09 2.96
N ILE A 91 14.20 -0.49 1.76
CA ILE A 91 13.88 -1.89 1.53
C ILE A 91 14.95 -2.54 0.66
N GLN A 92 15.60 -3.57 1.19
CA GLN A 92 16.65 -4.34 0.49
C GLN A 92 16.17 -5.73 0.04
N THR A 93 15.03 -6.18 0.55
CA THR A 93 14.42 -7.48 0.24
C THR A 93 13.45 -7.39 -0.94
N PRO A 94 13.07 -8.51 -1.57
CA PRO A 94 12.02 -8.52 -2.58
C PRO A 94 10.70 -7.96 -2.05
N CYS A 95 10.14 -6.95 -2.73
CA CYS A 95 8.94 -6.26 -2.27
C CYS A 95 8.02 -5.88 -3.44
N ILE A 96 6.73 -6.19 -3.30
CA ILE A 96 5.69 -5.71 -4.21
C ILE A 96 5.32 -4.26 -3.85
N VAL A 97 5.21 -3.41 -4.86
CA VAL A 97 4.80 -2.01 -4.67
C VAL A 97 3.54 -1.72 -5.47
N LEU A 98 2.43 -1.45 -4.78
CA LEU A 98 1.15 -1.05 -5.34
C LEU A 98 0.85 0.40 -4.97
N ASP A 99 0.33 1.20 -5.88
CA ASP A 99 -0.21 2.52 -5.56
C ASP A 99 -1.74 2.56 -5.73
N LEU A 100 -2.38 3.50 -5.05
CA LEU A 100 -3.82 3.78 -5.16
C LEU A 100 -4.10 5.18 -5.75
N GLY A 101 -3.12 5.81 -6.36
CA GLY A 101 -3.22 7.17 -6.88
C GLY A 101 -4.23 7.29 -8.03
N SER A 102 -4.83 8.48 -8.17
CA SER A 102 -5.83 8.76 -9.20
C SER A 102 -5.25 8.96 -10.60
N THR A 103 -3.94 9.23 -10.72
CA THR A 103 -3.21 9.38 -11.99
C THR A 103 -2.07 8.38 -12.06
N LYS A 104 -1.75 7.88 -13.27
CA LYS A 104 -0.79 6.78 -13.43
C LYS A 104 0.50 7.17 -14.14
N LYS A 105 0.49 8.16 -15.03
CA LYS A 105 1.64 8.43 -15.92
C LYS A 105 2.96 8.62 -15.16
N GLU A 106 2.98 9.56 -14.22
CA GLU A 106 4.20 9.89 -13.47
C GLU A 106 4.56 8.78 -12.46
N ILE A 107 3.53 8.17 -11.83
CA ILE A 107 3.72 7.09 -10.86
C ILE A 107 4.35 5.86 -11.54
N VAL A 108 3.79 5.41 -12.65
CA VAL A 108 4.31 4.25 -13.41
C VAL A 108 5.70 4.53 -13.95
N GLN A 109 5.97 5.75 -14.42
CA GLN A 109 7.31 6.16 -14.84
C GLN A 109 8.30 6.10 -13.67
N ALA A 110 7.95 6.60 -12.49
CA ALA A 110 8.80 6.52 -11.30
C ALA A 110 9.00 5.06 -10.86
N MET A 111 7.96 4.24 -10.86
CA MET A 111 8.01 2.82 -10.53
C MET A 111 8.92 2.03 -11.50
N SER A 112 8.97 2.41 -12.78
CA SER A 112 9.82 1.73 -13.77
C SER A 112 11.32 1.87 -13.47
N ALA A 113 11.71 2.91 -12.72
CA ALA A 113 13.09 3.15 -12.30
C ALA A 113 13.48 2.44 -10.99
N LEU A 114 12.56 1.77 -10.31
CA LEU A 114 12.86 1.01 -9.09
C LEU A 114 13.84 -0.15 -9.39
N PRO A 115 14.77 -0.46 -8.47
CA PRO A 115 15.65 -1.63 -8.57
C PRO A 115 14.92 -2.96 -8.76
N GLY A 116 15.66 -3.99 -9.18
CA GLY A 116 15.10 -5.30 -9.54
C GLY A 116 14.49 -6.11 -8.41
N ASN A 117 14.77 -5.77 -7.14
CA ASN A 117 14.12 -6.38 -5.97
C ASN A 117 12.67 -5.88 -5.77
N PHE A 118 12.27 -4.79 -6.43
CA PHE A 118 10.90 -4.32 -6.39
C PHE A 118 10.08 -4.88 -7.56
N ASP A 119 8.85 -5.23 -7.28
CA ASP A 119 7.87 -5.72 -8.25
C ASP A 119 6.66 -4.75 -8.29
N PRO A 120 6.76 -3.68 -9.09
CA PRO A 120 5.77 -2.61 -9.07
C PRO A 120 4.56 -2.90 -9.95
N ILE A 121 3.40 -2.44 -9.49
CA ILE A 121 2.14 -2.43 -10.24
C ILE A 121 1.35 -1.17 -9.90
N GLY A 122 0.88 -0.44 -10.90
CA GLY A 122 -0.02 0.69 -10.69
C GLY A 122 -1.45 0.24 -10.42
N GLY A 123 -2.13 0.92 -9.52
CA GLY A 123 -3.52 0.67 -9.19
C GLY A 123 -4.35 1.95 -9.11
N HIS A 124 -5.65 1.84 -9.37
CA HIS A 124 -6.60 2.93 -9.18
C HIS A 124 -7.99 2.35 -8.86
N PRO A 125 -8.38 2.33 -7.59
CA PRO A 125 -9.73 1.94 -7.21
C PRO A 125 -10.75 3.01 -7.65
N ILE A 126 -11.81 2.58 -8.32
CA ILE A 126 -12.88 3.47 -8.78
C ILE A 126 -13.98 3.50 -7.71
N CYS A 127 -13.64 4.05 -6.58
CA CYS A 127 -14.53 4.23 -5.43
C CYS A 127 -14.02 5.37 -4.56
N GLY A 128 -14.84 5.82 -3.62
CA GLY A 128 -14.51 6.90 -2.70
C GLY A 128 -15.75 7.39 -1.98
N LYS A 129 -15.54 8.34 -1.08
CA LYS A 129 -16.58 9.10 -0.38
C LYS A 129 -16.18 10.58 -0.38
N GLU A 130 -17.14 11.47 -0.20
CA GLU A 130 -16.85 12.91 -0.09
C GLU A 130 -16.11 13.29 1.20
N LYS A 131 -16.15 12.42 2.22
CA LYS A 131 -15.48 12.62 3.51
C LYS A 131 -14.10 11.99 3.51
N LEU A 132 -13.15 12.62 4.17
CA LEU A 132 -11.74 12.21 4.28
C LEU A 132 -11.41 11.73 5.68
N GLY A 133 -10.23 11.09 5.81
CA GLY A 133 -9.66 10.65 7.08
C GLY A 133 -9.98 9.22 7.47
N LEU A 134 -9.21 8.70 8.43
CA LEU A 134 -9.33 7.33 8.93
C LEU A 134 -10.69 7.05 9.58
N GLU A 135 -11.27 8.04 10.24
CA GLU A 135 -12.59 7.92 10.88
C GLU A 135 -13.72 7.58 9.89
N GLN A 136 -13.53 7.91 8.61
CA GLN A 136 -14.48 7.66 7.53
C GLN A 136 -14.20 6.35 6.78
N ALA A 137 -13.11 5.65 7.14
CA ALA A 137 -12.71 4.40 6.53
C ALA A 137 -13.78 3.31 6.72
N ASP A 138 -13.95 2.48 5.71
CA ASP A 138 -14.93 1.40 5.67
C ASP A 138 -14.34 0.21 4.94
N GLY A 139 -14.19 -0.93 5.62
CA GLY A 139 -13.63 -2.15 5.04
C GLY A 139 -14.41 -2.71 3.85
N ARG A 140 -15.61 -2.20 3.59
CA ARG A 140 -16.43 -2.57 2.42
C ARG A 140 -16.31 -1.57 1.26
N LEU A 141 -15.48 -0.52 1.39
CA LEU A 141 -15.36 0.53 0.38
C LEU A 141 -15.01 -0.02 -1.00
N PHE A 142 -14.19 -1.07 -1.04
CA PHE A 142 -13.75 -1.72 -2.28
C PHE A 142 -14.70 -2.84 -2.76
N HIS A 143 -15.73 -3.18 -1.98
CA HIS A 143 -16.63 -4.27 -2.33
C HIS A 143 -17.44 -3.91 -3.59
N ARG A 144 -17.31 -4.74 -4.64
CA ARG A 144 -17.90 -4.53 -5.97
C ARG A 144 -17.44 -3.25 -6.69
N ALA A 145 -16.42 -2.57 -6.20
CA ALA A 145 -15.81 -1.47 -6.92
C ALA A 145 -14.91 -2.00 -8.05
N ALA A 146 -14.85 -1.27 -9.16
CA ALA A 146 -13.86 -1.54 -10.18
C ALA A 146 -12.48 -1.13 -9.64
N PHE A 147 -11.48 -1.97 -9.88
CA PHE A 147 -10.08 -1.68 -9.58
C PHE A 147 -9.26 -1.75 -10.86
N MET A 148 -8.76 -0.61 -11.31
CA MET A 148 -7.97 -0.53 -12.53
C MET A 148 -6.51 -0.84 -12.21
N LEU A 149 -5.96 -1.87 -12.84
CA LEU A 149 -4.53 -2.20 -12.72
C LEU A 149 -3.76 -1.69 -13.94
N THR A 150 -2.61 -1.13 -13.70
CA THR A 150 -1.64 -0.68 -14.70
C THR A 150 -0.32 -1.40 -14.48
N PRO A 151 -0.19 -2.65 -14.97
CA PRO A 151 1.05 -3.39 -14.84
C PRO A 151 2.13 -2.76 -15.74
N LEU A 152 3.37 -2.76 -15.24
CA LEU A 152 4.55 -2.44 -16.04
C LEU A 152 4.96 -3.70 -16.84
N GLU A 153 5.85 -3.52 -17.82
CA GLU A 153 6.38 -4.63 -18.62
C GLU A 153 7.01 -5.72 -17.74
N ARG A 154 7.71 -5.30 -16.67
CA ARG A 154 8.37 -6.21 -15.71
C ARG A 154 7.50 -6.69 -14.54
N THR A 155 6.25 -6.25 -14.44
CA THR A 155 5.34 -6.70 -13.37
C THR A 155 5.10 -8.19 -13.44
N SER A 156 5.48 -8.92 -12.40
CA SER A 156 5.34 -10.37 -12.33
C SER A 156 3.88 -10.83 -12.21
N LEU A 157 3.66 -12.12 -12.44
CA LEU A 157 2.36 -12.74 -12.15
C LEU A 157 2.02 -12.65 -10.66
N ARG A 158 3.03 -12.78 -9.78
CA ARG A 158 2.88 -12.65 -8.33
C ARG A 158 2.32 -11.28 -7.93
N ALA A 159 2.88 -10.19 -8.46
CA ALA A 159 2.37 -8.83 -8.19
C ALA A 159 0.96 -8.61 -8.74
N ARG A 160 0.64 -9.19 -9.91
CA ARG A 160 -0.71 -9.12 -10.49
C ARG A 160 -1.76 -9.88 -9.66
N GLN A 161 -1.36 -10.95 -8.99
CA GLN A 161 -2.24 -11.71 -8.08
C GLN A 161 -2.40 -11.03 -6.72
N ALA A 162 -1.39 -10.26 -6.29
CA ALA A 162 -1.41 -9.53 -5.02
C ALA A 162 -2.30 -8.28 -5.06
N ALA A 163 -2.41 -7.65 -6.23
CA ALA A 163 -3.17 -6.42 -6.45
C ALA A 163 -4.64 -6.70 -6.78
#